data_63dee6e88a73a697a500886ddce414bf
#
_entry.id   63dee6e88a73a697a500886ddce414bf
#
_cell.length_a   1.000
_cell.length_b   1.000
_cell.length_c   1.000
_cell.angle_alpha   90.00
_cell.angle_beta   90.00
_cell.angle_gamma   90.00
#
_symmetry.space_group_name_H-M   'P 1'
#
loop_
_entity.id
_entity.type
_entity.pdbx_description
1 polymer ?
#
loop_
_entity_poly.entity_id
_entity_poly.type
_entity_poly.pdbx_seq_one_letter_code
_entity_poly.pdbx_strand_id
1 'polypeptide(L)'
;QIVTFGYMGASPGVMKLCADSGVSLTFLSPQGRYISRSQGPTKGNVLLRKAQYNYSDDPDYSLHLSKLFIGGKIHNYRNILRRFIRDNGSDDVVENAAENLRRCKLKVLNTDSIDSVRGIEGEAATYYFGIFSHLILNQKDDFVFENRNRRPPKDAVNAMLSFVYSLICNDM
;
A
#
# COMPACT_ATOMS: atom_id res chain seq x y z
N GLN A 1 -2.45 17.77 -1.54
CA GLN A 1 -1.01 17.55 -1.29
C GLN A 1 -0.18 18.10 -2.44
N ILE A 2 0.97 18.69 -2.13
CA ILE A 2 2.01 19.07 -3.09
C ILE A 2 3.27 18.29 -2.73
N VAL A 3 3.86 17.60 -3.70
CA VAL A 3 5.12 16.85 -3.52
C VAL A 3 6.18 17.42 -4.45
N THR A 4 7.31 17.82 -3.90
CA THR A 4 8.45 18.30 -4.67
C THR A 4 9.60 17.30 -4.63
N PHE A 5 10.31 17.16 -5.74
CA PHE A 5 11.46 16.28 -5.86
C PHE A 5 12.74 17.11 -6.04
N GLY A 6 13.83 16.62 -5.47
CA GLY A 6 15.14 17.28 -5.59
C GLY A 6 15.35 18.39 -4.56
N TYR A 7 16.16 19.38 -4.94
CA TYR A 7 16.55 20.47 -4.04
C TYR A 7 15.64 21.70 -4.17
N MET A 8 14.37 21.47 -4.50
CA MET A 8 13.38 22.55 -4.60
C MET A 8 12.92 22.97 -3.20
N GLY A 9 12.94 24.27 -2.94
CA GLY A 9 12.40 24.85 -1.72
C GLY A 9 11.03 25.46 -1.92
N ALA A 10 10.44 25.95 -0.84
CA ALA A 10 9.23 26.77 -0.88
C ALA A 10 9.44 28.02 -0.02
N SER A 11 8.91 29.16 -0.46
CA SER A 11 8.95 30.39 0.32
C SER A 11 8.04 30.27 1.57
N PRO A 12 8.32 31.02 2.65
CA PRO A 12 7.44 31.06 3.82
C PRO A 12 5.99 31.41 3.48
N GLY A 13 5.78 32.28 2.47
CA GLY A 13 4.43 32.62 1.99
C GLY A 13 3.69 31.44 1.39
N VAL A 14 4.35 30.61 0.57
CA VAL A 14 3.78 29.38 0.02
C VAL A 14 3.50 28.37 1.12
N MET A 15 4.44 28.19 2.07
CA MET A 15 4.24 27.30 3.21
C MET A 15 3.02 27.72 4.04
N LYS A 16 2.86 29.03 4.31
CA LYS A 16 1.70 29.56 5.01
C LYS A 16 0.40 29.32 4.24
N LEU A 17 0.38 29.62 2.94
CA LEU A 17 -0.81 29.41 2.11
C LEU A 17 -1.24 27.93 2.10
N CYS A 18 -0.29 27.02 1.94
CA CYS A 18 -0.55 25.57 2.01
C CYS A 18 -1.11 25.17 3.39
N ALA A 19 -0.49 25.66 4.47
CA ALA A 19 -0.93 25.38 5.83
C ALA A 19 -2.36 25.88 6.10
N ASP A 20 -2.69 27.11 5.70
CA ASP A 20 -4.01 27.72 5.86
C ASP A 20 -5.07 26.99 5.04
N SER A 21 -4.71 26.45 3.87
CA SER A 21 -5.57 25.70 2.96
C SER A 21 -5.67 24.21 3.29
N GLY A 22 -5.00 23.71 4.32
CA GLY A 22 -4.97 22.29 4.66
C GLY A 22 -4.23 21.42 3.62
N VAL A 23 -3.37 22.03 2.80
CA VAL A 23 -2.54 21.35 1.80
C VAL A 23 -1.20 21.00 2.40
N SER A 24 -0.85 19.70 2.48
CA SER A 24 0.48 19.28 2.92
C SER A 24 1.50 19.50 1.80
N LEU A 25 2.66 20.06 2.15
CA LEU A 25 3.79 20.26 1.25
C LEU A 25 4.93 19.34 1.68
N THR A 26 5.26 18.37 0.84
CA THR A 26 6.26 17.33 1.11
C THR A 26 7.46 17.51 0.20
N PHE A 27 8.66 17.44 0.78
CA PHE A 27 9.93 17.53 0.07
C PHE A 27 10.59 16.16 0.04
N LEU A 28 10.90 15.68 -1.17
CA LEU A 28 11.58 14.42 -1.42
C LEU A 28 12.93 14.66 -2.09
N SER A 29 13.90 13.78 -1.85
CA SER A 29 15.14 13.75 -2.60
C SER A 29 14.90 13.48 -4.08
N PRO A 30 15.89 13.66 -4.98
CA PRO A 30 15.78 13.26 -6.39
C PRO A 30 15.41 11.78 -6.55
N GLN A 31 15.79 10.93 -5.59
CA GLN A 31 15.49 9.49 -5.57
C GLN A 31 14.18 9.14 -4.84
N GLY A 32 13.35 10.13 -4.49
CA GLY A 32 12.07 9.92 -3.83
C GLY A 32 12.14 9.62 -2.32
N ARG A 33 13.30 9.83 -1.67
CA ARG A 33 13.40 9.68 -0.22
C ARG A 33 12.80 10.90 0.48
N TYR A 34 12.04 10.65 1.52
CA TYR A 34 11.47 11.71 2.36
C TYR A 34 12.58 12.57 3.00
N ILE A 35 12.45 13.90 2.89
CA ILE A 35 13.33 14.88 3.51
C ILE A 35 12.58 15.58 4.64
N SER A 36 11.46 16.25 4.31
CA SER A 36 10.67 17.00 5.28
C SER A 36 9.25 17.24 4.78
N ARG A 37 8.37 17.65 5.69
CA ARG A 37 7.01 18.10 5.38
C ARG A 37 6.73 19.41 6.09
N SER A 38 6.17 20.39 5.37
CA SER A 38 5.54 21.55 5.97
C SER A 38 4.07 21.26 6.20
N GLN A 39 3.64 21.37 7.45
CA GLN A 39 2.27 21.10 7.86
C GLN A 39 1.79 22.23 8.76
N GLY A 40 0.56 22.67 8.58
CA GLY A 40 -0.10 23.65 9.44
C GLY A 40 -0.36 23.12 10.86
N PRO A 41 -0.95 23.95 11.73
CA PRO A 41 -1.27 23.56 13.09
C PRO A 41 -2.09 22.28 13.13
N THR A 42 -1.66 21.32 13.93
CA THR A 42 -2.37 20.06 14.09
C THR A 42 -3.69 20.31 14.81
N LYS A 43 -4.79 20.22 14.08
CA LYS A 43 -6.15 20.19 14.64
C LYS A 43 -6.50 18.74 14.89
N GLY A 44 -6.96 18.39 16.08
CA GLY A 44 -7.34 17.01 16.32
C GLY A 44 -7.86 16.74 17.72
N ASN A 45 -8.62 15.67 17.81
CA ASN A 45 -9.21 15.19 19.06
C ASN A 45 -8.15 14.47 19.89
N VAL A 46 -7.70 15.09 20.97
CA VAL A 46 -6.73 14.50 21.93
C VAL A 46 -7.26 13.19 22.51
N LEU A 47 -8.58 13.09 22.74
CA LEU A 47 -9.19 11.87 23.28
C LEU A 47 -9.09 10.71 22.29
N LEU A 48 -9.26 10.98 20.99
CA LEU A 48 -9.07 9.96 19.96
C LEU A 48 -7.63 9.45 19.93
N ARG A 49 -6.63 10.34 20.00
CA ARG A 49 -5.23 9.95 20.06
C ARG A 49 -4.90 9.12 21.29
N LYS A 50 -5.42 9.55 22.45
CA LYS A 50 -5.27 8.78 23.68
C LYS A 50 -5.90 7.39 23.55
N ALA A 51 -7.09 7.28 22.95
CA ALA A 51 -7.72 5.99 22.67
C ALA A 51 -6.87 5.13 21.72
N GLN A 52 -6.31 5.72 20.65
CA GLN A 52 -5.43 5.00 19.73
C GLN A 52 -4.20 4.42 20.44
N TYR A 53 -3.54 5.19 21.33
CA TYR A 53 -2.42 4.69 22.13
C TYR A 53 -2.85 3.55 23.07
N ASN A 54 -3.94 3.72 23.79
CA ASN A 54 -4.43 2.67 24.69
C ASN A 54 -4.77 1.37 23.93
N TYR A 55 -5.42 1.49 22.77
CA TYR A 55 -5.75 0.33 21.94
C TYR A 55 -4.53 -0.31 21.24
N SER A 56 -3.46 0.46 21.01
CA SER A 56 -2.23 -0.12 20.46
C SER A 56 -1.52 -1.06 21.44
N ASP A 57 -1.71 -0.85 22.75
CA ASP A 57 -1.17 -1.68 23.81
C ASP A 57 -2.06 -2.89 24.16
N ASP A 58 -3.27 -2.95 23.58
CA ASP A 58 -4.20 -4.08 23.73
C ASP A 58 -3.96 -5.13 22.64
N PRO A 59 -3.47 -6.34 22.98
CA PRO A 59 -3.16 -7.39 21.99
C PRO A 59 -4.40 -7.88 21.24
N ASP A 60 -5.54 -7.98 21.89
CA ASP A 60 -6.78 -8.47 21.28
C ASP A 60 -7.32 -7.46 20.27
N TYR A 61 -7.28 -6.18 20.62
CA TYR A 61 -7.69 -5.11 19.72
C TYR A 61 -6.71 -4.98 18.53
N SER A 62 -5.41 -5.09 18.78
CA SER A 62 -4.37 -5.08 17.74
C SER A 62 -4.54 -6.25 16.78
N LEU A 63 -4.85 -7.45 17.28
CA LEU A 63 -5.17 -8.62 16.46
C LEU A 63 -6.44 -8.38 15.62
N HIS A 64 -7.50 -7.84 16.26
CA HIS A 64 -8.74 -7.53 15.56
C HIS A 64 -8.51 -6.58 14.37
N LEU A 65 -7.83 -5.46 14.59
CA LEU A 65 -7.51 -4.50 13.53
C LEU A 65 -6.62 -5.11 12.45
N SER A 66 -5.62 -5.89 12.83
CA SER A 66 -4.74 -6.58 11.88
C SER A 66 -5.53 -7.50 10.95
N LYS A 67 -6.50 -8.26 11.48
CA LYS A 67 -7.40 -9.08 10.67
C LYS A 67 -8.21 -8.25 9.68
N LEU A 68 -8.75 -7.11 10.11
CA LEU A 68 -9.54 -6.22 9.24
C LEU A 68 -8.68 -5.64 8.11
N PHE A 69 -7.50 -5.12 8.42
CA PHE A 69 -6.61 -4.53 7.41
C PHE A 69 -6.11 -5.56 6.41
N ILE A 70 -5.61 -6.69 6.89
CA ILE A 70 -5.09 -7.75 6.00
C ILE A 70 -6.23 -8.43 5.24
N GLY A 71 -7.36 -8.67 5.88
CA GLY A 71 -8.56 -9.19 5.21
C GLY A 71 -9.06 -8.25 4.10
N GLY A 72 -9.04 -6.93 4.33
CA GLY A 72 -9.35 -5.89 3.34
C GLY A 72 -8.34 -5.87 2.18
N LYS A 73 -7.04 -5.94 2.49
CA LYS A 73 -5.97 -6.02 1.48
C LYS A 73 -6.12 -7.23 0.58
N ILE A 74 -6.32 -8.41 1.14
CA ILE A 74 -6.51 -9.66 0.39
C ILE A 74 -7.78 -9.58 -0.47
N HIS A 75 -8.85 -9.00 0.07
CA HIS A 75 -10.08 -8.77 -0.68
C HIS A 75 -9.85 -7.89 -1.91
N ASN A 76 -9.08 -6.80 -1.75
CA ASN A 76 -8.75 -5.91 -2.86
C ASN A 76 -7.88 -6.61 -3.91
N TYR A 77 -6.87 -7.38 -3.53
CA TYR A 77 -6.10 -8.22 -4.45
C TYR A 77 -7.02 -9.12 -5.29
N ARG A 78 -7.91 -9.84 -4.64
CA ARG A 78 -8.87 -10.72 -5.32
C ARG A 78 -9.79 -9.95 -6.27
N ASN A 79 -10.26 -8.77 -5.88
CA ASN A 79 -11.14 -7.96 -6.72
C ASN A 79 -10.43 -7.49 -7.99
N ILE A 80 -9.14 -7.14 -7.91
CA ILE A 80 -8.32 -6.80 -9.09
C ILE A 80 -8.28 -7.99 -10.05
N LEU A 81 -7.98 -9.20 -9.55
CA LEU A 81 -7.93 -10.41 -10.38
C LEU A 81 -9.30 -10.73 -11.01
N ARG A 82 -10.37 -10.64 -10.25
CA ARG A 82 -11.73 -10.86 -10.78
C ARG A 82 -12.13 -9.82 -11.81
N ARG A 83 -11.71 -8.57 -11.63
CA ARG A 83 -11.92 -7.53 -12.63
C ARG A 83 -11.15 -7.85 -13.90
N PHE A 84 -9.89 -8.27 -13.78
CA PHE A 84 -9.08 -8.68 -14.92
C PHE A 84 -9.74 -9.79 -15.74
N ILE A 85 -10.23 -10.86 -15.09
CA ILE A 85 -10.95 -11.98 -15.74
C ILE A 85 -12.20 -11.47 -16.45
N ARG A 86 -12.99 -10.61 -15.82
CA ARG A 86 -14.20 -10.05 -16.42
C ARG A 86 -13.92 -9.23 -17.66
N ASP A 87 -12.84 -8.42 -17.62
CA ASP A 87 -12.54 -7.44 -18.66
C ASP A 87 -11.72 -8.06 -19.83
N ASN A 88 -11.00 -9.18 -19.61
CA ASN A 88 -10.09 -9.79 -20.58
C ASN A 88 -10.42 -11.28 -20.91
N GLY A 89 -11.39 -11.86 -20.26
CA GLY A 89 -11.74 -13.27 -20.41
C GLY A 89 -11.11 -14.17 -19.36
N SER A 90 -11.50 -15.45 -19.38
CA SER A 90 -11.05 -16.47 -18.45
C SER A 90 -9.55 -16.75 -18.61
N ASP A 91 -8.85 -16.86 -17.49
CA ASP A 91 -7.44 -17.27 -17.39
C ASP A 91 -7.34 -18.18 -16.15
N ASP A 92 -7.07 -19.46 -16.35
CA ASP A 92 -7.05 -20.47 -15.29
C ASP A 92 -6.04 -20.16 -14.19
N VAL A 93 -4.90 -19.53 -14.55
CA VAL A 93 -3.85 -19.14 -13.59
C VAL A 93 -4.36 -18.02 -12.68
N VAL A 94 -5.00 -17.01 -13.28
CA VAL A 94 -5.57 -15.88 -12.55
C VAL A 94 -6.78 -16.30 -11.72
N GLU A 95 -7.62 -17.20 -12.23
CA GLU A 95 -8.76 -17.76 -11.48
C GLU A 95 -8.31 -18.55 -10.25
N ASN A 96 -7.30 -19.41 -10.41
CA ASN A 96 -6.73 -20.18 -9.30
C ASN A 96 -6.12 -19.25 -8.24
N ALA A 97 -5.39 -18.21 -8.65
CA ALA A 97 -4.86 -17.21 -7.71
C ALA A 97 -6.00 -16.48 -6.97
N ALA A 98 -7.07 -16.11 -7.65
CA ALA A 98 -8.23 -15.44 -7.03
C ALA A 98 -8.94 -16.36 -6.02
N GLU A 99 -9.01 -17.69 -6.27
CA GLU A 99 -9.56 -18.64 -5.32
C GLU A 99 -8.64 -18.86 -4.11
N ASN A 100 -7.33 -18.95 -4.31
CA ASN A 100 -6.35 -19.01 -3.21
C ASN A 100 -6.41 -17.76 -2.31
N LEU A 101 -6.57 -16.58 -2.90
CA LEU A 101 -6.79 -15.33 -2.13
C LEU A 101 -8.11 -15.37 -1.34
N ARG A 102 -9.18 -15.98 -1.87
CA ARG A 102 -10.41 -16.20 -1.11
C ARG A 102 -10.16 -17.07 0.13
N ARG A 103 -9.40 -18.15 -0.01
CA ARG A 103 -9.02 -19.05 1.09
C ARG A 103 -8.16 -18.32 2.12
N CYS A 104 -7.16 -17.54 1.69
CA CYS A 104 -6.33 -16.72 2.59
C CYS A 104 -7.20 -15.75 3.40
N LYS A 105 -8.18 -15.07 2.79
CA LYS A 105 -9.10 -14.17 3.50
C LYS A 105 -9.87 -14.90 4.60
N LEU A 106 -10.38 -16.11 4.34
CA LEU A 106 -11.07 -16.90 5.35
C LEU A 106 -10.14 -17.35 6.49
N LYS A 107 -8.89 -17.73 6.16
CA LYS A 107 -7.87 -18.06 7.17
C LYS A 107 -7.61 -16.87 8.10
N VAL A 108 -7.43 -15.64 7.55
CA VAL A 108 -7.19 -14.43 8.35
C VAL A 108 -8.31 -14.20 9.37
N LEU A 109 -9.57 -14.36 8.97
CA LEU A 109 -10.70 -14.12 9.86
C LEU A 109 -10.75 -15.11 11.04
N ASN A 110 -10.25 -16.32 10.84
CA ASN A 110 -10.31 -17.43 11.80
C ASN A 110 -9.01 -17.64 12.61
N THR A 111 -7.96 -16.85 12.35
CA THR A 111 -6.71 -16.95 13.14
C THR A 111 -6.81 -16.16 14.45
N ASP A 112 -6.00 -16.53 15.43
CA ASP A 112 -5.98 -15.98 16.78
C ASP A 112 -4.62 -15.38 17.17
N SER A 113 -3.69 -15.26 16.23
CA SER A 113 -2.40 -14.62 16.47
C SER A 113 -1.96 -13.67 15.35
N ILE A 114 -1.28 -12.58 15.72
CA ILE A 114 -0.73 -11.58 14.78
C ILE A 114 0.34 -12.22 13.88
N ASP A 115 1.13 -13.15 14.40
CA ASP A 115 2.14 -13.83 13.59
C ASP A 115 1.52 -14.72 12.51
N SER A 116 0.40 -15.40 12.83
CA SER A 116 -0.39 -16.11 11.82
C SER A 116 -0.99 -15.17 10.78
N VAL A 117 -1.50 -14.00 11.19
CA VAL A 117 -1.97 -12.96 10.23
C VAL A 117 -0.85 -12.55 9.28
N ARG A 118 0.37 -12.32 9.81
CA ARG A 118 1.56 -11.98 9.01
C ARG A 118 1.95 -13.08 8.04
N GLY A 119 1.91 -14.34 8.49
CA GLY A 119 2.17 -15.51 7.65
C GLY A 119 1.19 -15.62 6.47
N ILE A 120 -0.11 -15.43 6.76
CA ILE A 120 -1.16 -15.46 5.73
C ILE A 120 -1.05 -14.26 4.78
N GLU A 121 -0.64 -13.09 5.25
CA GLU A 121 -0.34 -11.94 4.39
C GLU A 121 0.76 -12.27 3.39
N GLY A 122 1.84 -12.91 3.84
CA GLY A 122 2.94 -13.37 2.97
C GLY A 122 2.47 -14.39 1.94
N GLU A 123 1.66 -15.39 2.37
CA GLU A 123 1.03 -16.38 1.48
C GLU A 123 0.18 -15.69 0.39
N ALA A 124 -0.67 -14.75 0.79
CA ALA A 124 -1.51 -14.00 -0.14
C ALA A 124 -0.70 -13.12 -1.11
N ALA A 125 0.38 -12.51 -0.63
CA ALA A 125 1.29 -11.74 -1.48
C ALA A 125 1.97 -12.64 -2.54
N THR A 126 2.35 -13.86 -2.19
CA THR A 126 2.92 -14.83 -3.11
C THR A 126 1.93 -15.20 -4.22
N TYR A 127 0.67 -15.48 -3.89
CA TYR A 127 -0.36 -15.75 -4.90
C TYR A 127 -0.61 -14.57 -5.82
N TYR A 128 -0.68 -13.35 -5.28
CA TYR A 128 -0.96 -12.16 -6.07
C TYR A 128 0.22 -11.76 -6.97
N PHE A 129 1.42 -11.67 -6.41
CA PHE A 129 2.60 -11.25 -7.17
C PHE A 129 3.15 -12.36 -8.07
N GLY A 130 2.90 -13.63 -7.74
CA GLY A 130 3.32 -14.76 -8.58
C GLY A 130 2.65 -14.79 -9.96
N ILE A 131 1.47 -14.17 -10.08
CA ILE A 131 0.74 -14.09 -11.37
C ILE A 131 0.75 -12.68 -11.95
N PHE A 132 1.47 -11.75 -11.36
CA PHE A 132 1.39 -10.34 -11.73
C PHE A 132 1.78 -10.07 -13.18
N SER A 133 2.69 -10.86 -13.76
CA SER A 133 3.05 -10.81 -15.18
C SER A 133 1.87 -11.08 -16.13
N HIS A 134 0.88 -11.90 -15.74
CA HIS A 134 -0.35 -12.11 -16.51
C HIS A 134 -1.22 -10.87 -16.62
N LEU A 135 -1.13 -9.97 -15.64
CA LEU A 135 -1.90 -8.72 -15.62
C LEU A 135 -1.33 -7.64 -16.54
N ILE A 136 -0.09 -7.82 -17.04
CA ILE A 136 0.56 -6.90 -17.96
C ILE A 136 0.17 -7.30 -19.38
N LEU A 137 -0.66 -6.50 -20.04
CA LEU A 137 -1.23 -6.81 -21.36
C LEU A 137 -0.39 -6.25 -22.51
N ASN A 138 0.24 -5.09 -22.29
CA ASN A 138 0.98 -4.37 -23.34
C ASN A 138 2.45 -4.24 -22.98
N GLN A 139 3.32 -4.10 -24.01
CA GLN A 139 4.76 -3.85 -23.87
C GLN A 139 5.43 -4.87 -22.92
N LYS A 140 5.10 -6.15 -23.08
CA LYS A 140 5.56 -7.22 -22.17
C LYS A 140 7.07 -7.38 -22.16
N ASP A 141 7.75 -7.06 -23.25
CA ASP A 141 9.20 -7.14 -23.37
C ASP A 141 9.91 -6.03 -22.56
N ASP A 142 9.27 -4.86 -22.42
CA ASP A 142 9.78 -3.72 -21.66
C ASP A 142 9.40 -3.80 -20.16
N PHE A 143 8.25 -4.39 -19.85
CA PHE A 143 7.71 -4.49 -18.50
C PHE A 143 7.73 -5.92 -17.98
N VAL A 144 8.89 -6.53 -17.97
CA VAL A 144 9.11 -7.86 -17.39
C VAL A 144 8.95 -7.78 -15.87
N PHE A 145 8.19 -8.71 -15.31
CA PHE A 145 8.01 -8.84 -13.86
C PHE A 145 8.15 -10.31 -13.44
N GLU A 146 9.21 -10.63 -12.70
CA GLU A 146 9.45 -11.99 -12.19
C GLU A 146 8.91 -12.14 -10.75
N ASN A 147 9.25 -11.20 -9.88
CA ASN A 147 8.83 -11.20 -8.49
C ASN A 147 8.88 -9.80 -7.88
N ARG A 148 8.19 -9.62 -6.73
CA ARG A 148 8.21 -8.34 -6.00
C ARG A 148 9.54 -8.13 -5.29
N ASN A 149 10.30 -7.13 -5.71
CA ASN A 149 11.51 -6.65 -5.04
C ASN A 149 11.43 -5.13 -4.77
N ARG A 150 12.08 -4.65 -3.70
CA ARG A 150 11.89 -3.27 -3.24
C ARG A 150 13.17 -2.45 -3.13
N ARG A 151 14.28 -3.06 -2.74
CA ARG A 151 15.49 -2.30 -2.37
C ARG A 151 16.76 -3.04 -2.82
N PRO A 152 17.31 -2.65 -3.97
CA PRO A 152 16.76 -1.77 -4.99
C PRO A 152 15.69 -2.48 -5.84
N PRO A 153 14.78 -1.75 -6.51
CA PRO A 153 13.92 -2.33 -7.54
C PRO A 153 14.81 -2.77 -8.73
N LYS A 154 14.56 -3.99 -9.23
CA LYS A 154 15.41 -4.60 -10.26
C LYS A 154 14.84 -4.52 -11.67
N ASP A 155 13.59 -4.12 -11.80
CA ASP A 155 12.86 -3.98 -13.05
C ASP A 155 11.94 -2.76 -13.04
N ALA A 156 11.45 -2.36 -14.21
CA ALA A 156 10.62 -1.18 -14.41
C ALA A 156 9.31 -1.24 -13.60
N VAL A 157 8.68 -2.41 -13.53
CA VAL A 157 7.41 -2.60 -12.80
C VAL A 157 7.63 -2.42 -11.30
N ASN A 158 8.69 -3.01 -10.75
CA ASN A 158 9.05 -2.83 -9.34
C ASN A 158 9.45 -1.39 -9.01
N ALA A 159 10.09 -0.67 -9.94
CA ALA A 159 10.40 0.75 -9.79
C ALA A 159 9.12 1.59 -9.72
N MET A 160 8.18 1.38 -10.65
CA MET A 160 6.87 2.06 -10.64
C MET A 160 6.07 1.76 -9.39
N LEU A 161 5.97 0.49 -8.99
CA LEU A 161 5.30 0.11 -7.75
C LEU A 161 5.92 0.80 -6.54
N SER A 162 7.25 0.82 -6.44
CA SER A 162 7.95 1.45 -5.31
C SER A 162 7.73 2.97 -5.30
N PHE A 163 7.70 3.62 -6.45
CA PHE A 163 7.40 5.03 -6.60
C PHE A 163 5.97 5.36 -6.14
N VAL A 164 4.97 4.63 -6.65
CA VAL A 164 3.56 4.82 -6.26
C VAL A 164 3.34 4.57 -4.76
N TYR A 165 3.94 3.52 -4.20
CA TYR A 165 3.90 3.27 -2.76
C TYR A 165 4.48 4.44 -1.96
N SER A 166 5.59 5.04 -2.42
CA SER A 166 6.19 6.20 -1.74
C SER A 166 5.26 7.41 -1.77
N LEU A 167 4.59 7.67 -2.90
CA LEU A 167 3.62 8.76 -3.00
C LEU A 167 2.43 8.55 -2.06
N ILE A 168 1.83 7.35 -2.08
CA ILE A 168 0.67 7.04 -1.23
C ILE A 168 1.03 7.11 0.25
N CYS A 169 2.20 6.58 0.65
CA CYS A 169 2.64 6.66 2.05
C CYS A 169 2.87 8.10 2.53
N ASN A 170 3.17 9.04 1.63
CA ASN A 170 3.31 10.45 1.99
C ASN A 170 1.96 11.19 2.05
N ASP A 171 0.91 10.61 1.45
CA ASP A 171 -0.45 11.18 1.44
C ASP A 171 -1.28 10.76 2.68
N MET A 172 -0.94 9.61 3.25
CA MET A 172 -1.57 9.06 4.47
C MET A 172 -0.99 9.70 5.74
#